data_10fc07c2ab59e91dc9007083f23a94fd
#
_entry.id   10fc07c2ab59e91dc9007083f23a94fd
#
_cell.length_a   1.000
_cell.length_b   1.000
_cell.length_c   1.000
_cell.angle_alpha   90.00
_cell.angle_beta   90.00
_cell.angle_gamma   90.00
#
_symmetry.space_group_name_H-M   'P 1'
#
loop_
_entity.id
_entity.type
_entity.pdbx_description
1 polymer ?
#
loop_
_entity_poly.entity_id
_entity_poly.type
_entity_poly.pdbx_seq_one_letter_code
_entity_poly.pdbx_strand_id
1 'polypeptide(L)'
;MIELKTPREIEEMKPAGRFVGGILKELQETTKVGTNLLEIDEFVHKKIVDRKGAESCYVDYAPDFGTGPFAHYICTSVNDAVLHGVPYDYSLKDGDLVSLDLAISVDGWVADSAVSFVVGKDPDPEDLRIIKCTEEALAAAIDVAKPGNRLGDISNTIGDVAREYGYPINLEFGGHGVGHIMHGDPHVPNDGRAHQATSCAKAGHRHRTVVPQDHRRDLPGSEGRLDPACLRRLARRPLRAHHRHHRERPDRLHRSHQPLIGVWRMVGA
;
A
#
# COMPACT_ATOMS: atom_id res chain seq x y z
N MET A 1 -19.22 6.97 4.01
CA MET A 1 -20.18 7.02 2.85
C MET A 1 -19.35 7.24 1.61
N ILE A 2 -19.54 6.45 0.56
CA ILE A 2 -18.79 6.59 -0.69
C ILE A 2 -19.13 7.94 -1.34
N GLU A 3 -18.12 8.75 -1.54
CA GLU A 3 -18.24 10.04 -2.21
C GLU A 3 -17.94 9.86 -3.71
N LEU A 4 -18.91 10.26 -4.54
CA LEU A 4 -18.74 10.20 -6.00
C LEU A 4 -18.14 11.51 -6.49
N LYS A 5 -17.00 11.43 -7.13
CA LYS A 5 -16.31 12.58 -7.72
C LYS A 5 -16.96 13.00 -9.05
N THR A 6 -17.09 14.29 -9.24
CA THR A 6 -17.49 14.87 -10.53
C THR A 6 -16.32 14.81 -11.54
N PRO A 7 -16.58 14.91 -12.85
CA PRO A 7 -15.50 14.99 -13.84
C PRO A 7 -14.49 16.12 -13.56
N ARG A 8 -14.95 17.26 -13.02
CA ARG A 8 -14.10 18.38 -12.65
C ARG A 8 -13.18 18.01 -11.48
N GLU A 9 -13.70 17.40 -10.42
CA GLU A 9 -12.92 16.96 -9.27
C GLU A 9 -11.87 15.90 -9.65
N ILE A 10 -12.21 15.00 -10.59
CA ILE A 10 -11.25 14.03 -11.14
C ILE A 10 -10.09 14.75 -11.85
N GLU A 11 -10.35 15.80 -12.62
CA GLU A 11 -9.29 16.60 -13.23
C GLU A 11 -8.44 17.33 -12.17
N GLU A 12 -9.06 17.79 -11.09
CA GLU A 12 -8.39 18.46 -9.96
C GLU A 12 -7.51 17.48 -9.14
N MET A 13 -7.81 16.18 -9.13
CA MET A 13 -6.99 15.14 -8.50
C MET A 13 -5.71 14.79 -9.28
N LYS A 14 -5.72 14.94 -10.61
CA LYS A 14 -4.60 14.53 -11.47
C LYS A 14 -3.23 15.15 -11.13
N PRO A 15 -3.14 16.42 -10.72
CA PRO A 15 -1.86 16.98 -10.27
C PRO A 15 -1.21 16.22 -9.11
N ALA A 16 -2.00 15.78 -8.13
CA ALA A 16 -1.50 14.97 -7.01
C ALA A 16 -0.99 13.61 -7.50
N GLY A 17 -1.77 12.91 -8.34
CA GLY A 17 -1.37 11.62 -8.91
C GLY A 17 -0.08 11.71 -9.73
N ARG A 18 0.06 12.75 -10.58
CA ARG A 18 1.30 12.97 -11.35
C ARG A 18 2.49 13.28 -10.44
N PHE A 19 2.28 14.01 -9.36
CA PHE A 19 3.34 14.38 -8.44
C PHE A 19 3.84 13.16 -7.66
N VAL A 20 2.95 12.38 -7.05
CA VAL A 20 3.29 11.14 -6.35
C VAL A 20 3.96 10.14 -7.31
N GLY A 21 3.36 9.88 -8.47
CA GLY A 21 3.91 8.96 -9.46
C GLY A 21 5.28 9.40 -9.98
N GLY A 22 5.51 10.71 -10.15
CA GLY A 22 6.80 11.27 -10.56
C GLY A 22 7.89 11.05 -9.51
N ILE A 23 7.58 11.26 -8.22
CA ILE A 23 8.52 11.01 -7.10
C ILE A 23 8.86 9.52 -7.02
N LEU A 24 7.86 8.64 -7.04
CA LEU A 24 8.10 7.19 -6.96
C LEU A 24 8.93 6.66 -8.15
N LYS A 25 8.66 7.18 -9.35
CA LYS A 25 9.46 6.84 -10.53
C LYS A 25 10.92 7.29 -10.37
N GLU A 26 11.16 8.54 -9.95
CA GLU A 26 12.50 9.06 -9.73
C GLU A 26 13.25 8.25 -8.66
N LEU A 27 12.57 7.89 -7.57
CA LEU A 27 13.14 7.03 -6.53
C LEU A 27 13.47 5.64 -7.06
N GLN A 28 12.59 5.01 -7.84
CA GLN A 28 12.86 3.71 -8.46
C GLN A 28 14.08 3.74 -9.38
N GLU A 29 14.27 4.83 -10.14
CA GLU A 29 15.37 5.00 -11.09
C GLU A 29 16.70 5.35 -10.39
N THR A 30 16.66 6.02 -9.25
CA THR A 30 17.86 6.54 -8.56
C THR A 30 18.31 5.72 -7.37
N THR A 31 17.42 4.94 -6.76
CA THR A 31 17.74 4.06 -5.62
C THR A 31 18.65 2.92 -6.06
N LYS A 32 19.75 2.74 -5.33
CA LYS A 32 20.79 1.76 -5.64
C LYS A 32 21.36 1.16 -4.35
N VAL A 33 22.21 0.15 -4.52
CA VAL A 33 23.00 -0.40 -3.39
C VAL A 33 23.74 0.72 -2.67
N GLY A 34 23.61 0.78 -1.35
CA GLY A 34 24.18 1.81 -0.49
C GLY A 34 23.29 3.02 -0.24
N THR A 35 22.17 3.20 -0.97
CA THR A 35 21.20 4.26 -0.65
C THR A 35 20.63 4.02 0.74
N ASN A 36 20.63 5.04 1.60
CA ASN A 36 20.07 4.96 2.94
C ASN A 36 18.57 5.30 2.94
N LEU A 37 17.75 4.60 3.75
CA LEU A 37 16.30 4.84 3.80
C LEU A 37 15.98 6.26 4.31
N LEU A 38 16.80 6.84 5.17
CA LEU A 38 16.64 8.23 5.62
C LEU A 38 16.95 9.23 4.50
N GLU A 39 17.82 8.89 3.54
CA GLU A 39 18.06 9.73 2.35
C GLU A 39 16.83 9.72 1.42
N ILE A 40 16.12 8.59 1.32
CA ILE A 40 14.85 8.48 0.59
C ILE A 40 13.78 9.37 1.24
N ASP A 41 13.66 9.32 2.56
CA ASP A 41 12.72 10.13 3.32
C ASP A 41 12.98 11.64 3.14
N GLU A 42 14.23 12.07 3.30
CA GLU A 42 14.64 13.46 3.09
C GLU A 42 14.44 13.93 1.65
N PHE A 43 14.65 13.05 0.67
CA PHE A 43 14.37 13.36 -0.72
C PHE A 43 12.88 13.68 -0.93
N VAL A 44 11.97 12.87 -0.36
CA VAL A 44 10.52 13.10 -0.44
C VAL A 44 10.13 14.37 0.30
N HIS A 45 10.66 14.59 1.49
CA HIS A 45 10.47 15.84 2.25
C HIS A 45 10.80 17.06 1.40
N LYS A 46 11.97 17.07 0.78
CA LYS A 46 12.39 18.16 -0.11
C LYS A 46 11.43 18.37 -1.28
N LYS A 47 10.99 17.29 -1.96
CA LYS A 47 10.03 17.40 -3.06
C LYS A 47 8.72 18.05 -2.61
N ILE A 48 8.24 17.72 -1.41
CA ILE A 48 7.02 18.30 -0.84
C ILE A 48 7.21 19.79 -0.55
N VAL A 49 8.32 20.16 0.10
CA VAL A 49 8.63 21.56 0.43
C VAL A 49 8.79 22.43 -0.82
N ASP A 50 9.45 21.90 -1.84
CA ASP A 50 9.70 22.62 -3.10
C ASP A 50 8.43 22.82 -3.94
N ARG A 51 7.33 22.10 -3.65
CA ARG A 51 6.07 22.22 -4.37
C ARG A 51 5.02 22.96 -3.56
N LYS A 52 4.69 24.17 -3.99
CA LYS A 52 3.59 24.95 -3.39
C LYS A 52 2.28 24.15 -3.44
N GLY A 53 1.57 24.11 -2.31
CA GLY A 53 0.29 23.42 -2.15
C GLY A 53 0.42 21.91 -1.92
N ALA A 54 1.65 21.36 -1.80
CA ALA A 54 1.85 19.97 -1.42
C ALA A 54 2.01 19.84 0.10
N GLU A 55 1.41 18.79 0.66
CA GLU A 55 1.44 18.45 2.08
C GLU A 55 1.59 16.93 2.24
N SER A 56 2.40 16.49 3.22
CA SER A 56 2.51 15.08 3.56
C SER A 56 1.22 14.58 4.20
N CYS A 57 0.75 13.40 3.80
CA CYS A 57 -0.35 12.72 4.49
C CYS A 57 0.14 11.86 5.67
N TYR A 58 1.45 11.66 5.82
CA TYR A 58 2.00 10.70 6.78
C TYR A 58 2.56 11.32 8.06
N VAL A 59 3.20 12.49 7.99
CA VAL A 59 3.99 13.04 9.11
C VAL A 59 3.19 13.09 10.42
N ASP A 60 1.96 13.60 10.37
CA ASP A 60 1.08 13.74 11.53
C ASP A 60 0.09 12.58 11.67
N TYR A 61 0.13 11.59 10.76
CA TYR A 61 -0.76 10.47 10.80
C TYR A 61 -0.43 9.53 11.96
N ALA A 62 -1.37 9.35 12.87
CA ALA A 62 -1.26 8.47 14.02
C ALA A 62 -2.32 7.37 13.92
N PRO A 63 -1.99 6.17 13.39
CA PRO A 63 -2.93 5.07 13.32
C PRO A 63 -3.24 4.52 14.72
N ASP A 64 -4.46 4.02 14.93
CA ASP A 64 -4.92 3.48 16.22
C ASP A 64 -4.06 2.32 16.76
N PHE A 65 -3.33 1.64 15.89
CA PHE A 65 -2.40 0.55 16.23
C PHE A 65 -0.96 1.02 16.47
N GLY A 66 -0.67 2.32 16.27
CA GLY A 66 0.66 2.92 16.42
C GLY A 66 0.93 3.41 17.84
N THR A 67 2.18 3.76 18.11
CA THR A 67 2.61 4.37 19.38
C THR A 67 2.69 5.90 19.32
N GLY A 68 2.28 6.50 18.20
CA GLY A 68 2.32 7.92 17.94
C GLY A 68 2.26 8.24 16.45
N PRO A 69 2.53 9.50 16.06
CA PRO A 69 2.59 9.91 14.66
C PRO A 69 3.67 9.12 13.89
N PHE A 70 3.45 8.90 12.60
CA PHE A 70 4.42 8.21 11.74
C PHE A 70 5.73 8.99 11.61
N ALA A 71 5.67 10.33 11.62
CA ALA A 71 6.79 11.28 11.69
C ALA A 71 7.80 11.21 10.51
N HIS A 72 7.44 10.55 9.41
CA HIS A 72 8.22 10.43 8.19
C HIS A 72 7.36 10.78 6.96
N TYR A 73 8.01 10.95 5.81
CA TYR A 73 7.36 11.43 4.58
C TYR A 73 6.97 10.30 3.61
N ILE A 74 7.56 9.10 3.78
CA ILE A 74 7.36 7.94 2.93
C ILE A 74 7.48 6.65 3.75
N CYS A 75 6.70 5.62 3.41
CA CYS A 75 6.92 4.28 3.94
C CYS A 75 8.01 3.57 3.12
N THR A 76 8.97 2.95 3.83
CA THR A 76 10.08 2.19 3.24
C THR A 76 10.09 0.77 3.77
N SER A 77 9.35 -0.12 3.12
CA SER A 77 9.28 -1.52 3.52
C SER A 77 10.35 -2.33 2.81
N VAL A 78 11.24 -2.99 3.55
CA VAL A 78 12.37 -3.75 3.02
C VAL A 78 12.24 -5.22 3.39
N ASN A 79 12.38 -6.11 2.42
CA ASN A 79 12.36 -7.57 2.54
C ASN A 79 11.09 -8.11 3.21
N ASP A 80 11.15 -8.51 4.49
CA ASP A 80 10.05 -9.11 5.25
C ASP A 80 9.08 -8.08 5.87
N ALA A 81 9.34 -6.79 5.71
CA ALA A 81 8.40 -5.74 6.07
C ALA A 81 7.27 -5.69 5.04
N VAL A 82 6.05 -6.05 5.46
CA VAL A 82 4.90 -6.18 4.55
C VAL A 82 4.44 -4.80 4.05
N LEU A 83 4.31 -3.81 4.95
CA LEU A 83 3.86 -2.45 4.67
C LEU A 83 4.19 -1.52 5.85
N HIS A 84 3.98 -0.21 5.66
CA HIS A 84 4.18 0.83 6.68
C HIS A 84 5.58 0.83 7.32
N GLY A 85 6.61 0.36 6.58
CA GLY A 85 8.00 0.39 7.03
C GLY A 85 8.44 1.82 7.32
N VAL A 86 8.88 2.08 8.55
CA VAL A 86 9.39 3.39 8.96
C VAL A 86 10.83 3.54 8.45
N PRO A 87 11.19 4.65 7.79
CA PRO A 87 12.58 4.93 7.44
C PRO A 87 13.50 4.91 8.67
N TYR A 88 14.63 4.22 8.57
CA TYR A 88 15.64 4.14 9.62
C TYR A 88 17.03 4.10 9.00
N ASP A 89 18.07 4.19 9.82
CA ASP A 89 19.45 4.16 9.37
C ASP A 89 19.81 2.76 8.86
N TYR A 90 19.48 2.52 7.60
CA TYR A 90 19.77 1.29 6.86
C TYR A 90 20.17 1.61 5.43
N SER A 91 21.37 1.18 5.04
CA SER A 91 21.83 1.27 3.66
C SER A 91 21.47 0.01 2.90
N LEU A 92 20.71 0.18 1.82
CA LEU A 92 20.20 -0.89 0.97
C LEU A 92 21.33 -1.75 0.40
N LYS A 93 21.09 -3.05 0.35
CA LYS A 93 22.03 -4.07 -0.12
C LYS A 93 21.61 -4.64 -1.47
N ASP A 94 22.54 -5.30 -2.14
CA ASP A 94 22.25 -6.07 -3.35
C ASP A 94 21.28 -7.20 -3.03
N GLY A 95 20.18 -7.28 -3.79
CA GLY A 95 19.11 -8.24 -3.60
C GLY A 95 18.04 -7.82 -2.58
N ASP A 96 18.09 -6.61 -2.01
CA ASP A 96 16.98 -6.14 -1.15
C ASP A 96 15.73 -5.86 -2.00
N LEU A 97 14.61 -6.48 -1.62
CA LEU A 97 13.27 -6.12 -2.11
C LEU A 97 12.80 -4.89 -1.35
N VAL A 98 12.49 -3.82 -2.07
CA VAL A 98 12.06 -2.53 -1.50
C VAL A 98 10.67 -2.19 -2.01
N SER A 99 9.77 -1.84 -1.10
CA SER A 99 8.47 -1.23 -1.42
C SER A 99 8.44 0.19 -0.84
N LEU A 100 8.27 1.16 -1.71
CA LEU A 100 8.13 2.58 -1.38
C LEU A 100 6.67 2.96 -1.56
N ASP A 101 6.05 3.48 -0.50
CA ASP A 101 4.64 3.83 -0.47
C ASP A 101 4.46 5.27 -0.01
N LEU A 102 3.70 6.06 -0.78
CA LEU A 102 3.68 7.51 -0.68
C LEU A 102 2.29 8.10 -0.90
N ALA A 103 1.79 8.80 0.12
CA ALA A 103 0.58 9.60 0.03
C ALA A 103 0.87 11.10 0.24
N ILE A 104 0.47 11.91 -0.74
CA ILE A 104 0.64 13.37 -0.71
C ILE A 104 -0.66 14.06 -1.11
N SER A 105 -1.02 15.11 -0.38
CA SER A 105 -2.02 16.08 -0.79
C SER A 105 -1.38 17.17 -1.67
N VAL A 106 -2.03 17.50 -2.77
CA VAL A 106 -1.66 18.66 -3.61
C VAL A 106 -2.92 19.49 -3.85
N ASP A 107 -2.88 20.74 -3.42
CA ASP A 107 -4.01 21.67 -3.50
C ASP A 107 -5.30 21.09 -2.87
N GLY A 108 -5.14 20.30 -1.78
CA GLY A 108 -6.22 19.67 -1.04
C GLY A 108 -6.73 18.34 -1.62
N TRP A 109 -6.12 17.81 -2.69
CA TRP A 109 -6.43 16.51 -3.27
C TRP A 109 -5.33 15.49 -3.00
N VAL A 110 -5.68 14.35 -2.43
CA VAL A 110 -4.75 13.28 -2.08
C VAL A 110 -4.56 12.31 -3.23
N ALA A 111 -3.32 11.93 -3.46
CA ALA A 111 -2.94 10.74 -4.22
C ALA A 111 -2.11 9.82 -3.32
N ASP A 112 -2.32 8.52 -3.49
CA ASP A 112 -1.67 7.44 -2.76
C ASP A 112 -1.20 6.38 -3.75
N SER A 113 0.06 5.99 -3.67
CA SER A 113 0.64 5.00 -4.59
C SER A 113 1.91 4.40 -4.04
N ALA A 114 2.17 3.15 -4.44
CA ALA A 114 3.40 2.44 -4.10
C ALA A 114 4.11 1.88 -5.33
N VAL A 115 5.40 1.63 -5.18
CA VAL A 115 6.24 0.92 -6.16
C VAL A 115 7.13 -0.07 -5.42
N SER A 116 7.29 -1.26 -6.01
CA SER A 116 8.21 -2.29 -5.50
C SER A 116 9.26 -2.63 -6.54
N PHE A 117 10.49 -2.83 -6.09
CA PHE A 117 11.62 -3.21 -6.94
C PHE A 117 12.71 -3.90 -6.12
N VAL A 118 13.60 -4.61 -6.80
CA VAL A 118 14.79 -5.21 -6.17
C VAL A 118 15.99 -4.33 -6.45
N VAL A 119 16.80 -4.07 -5.43
CA VAL A 119 17.99 -3.24 -5.52
C VAL A 119 19.18 -4.08 -5.99
N GLY A 120 19.99 -3.53 -6.88
CA GLY A 120 21.23 -4.16 -7.33
C GLY A 120 21.09 -5.06 -8.55
N LYS A 121 21.95 -6.11 -8.64
CA LYS A 121 22.09 -6.92 -9.85
C LYS A 121 21.76 -8.39 -9.68
N ASP A 122 21.52 -8.84 -8.46
CA ASP A 122 21.28 -10.26 -8.14
C ASP A 122 19.91 -10.44 -7.46
N PRO A 123 18.79 -10.18 -8.18
CA PRO A 123 17.45 -10.32 -7.64
C PRO A 123 17.11 -11.80 -7.39
N ASP A 124 16.46 -12.09 -6.26
CA ASP A 124 15.83 -13.39 -6.09
C ASP A 124 14.69 -13.53 -7.11
N PRO A 125 14.63 -14.61 -7.90
CA PRO A 125 13.53 -14.83 -8.85
C PRO A 125 12.13 -14.81 -8.19
N GLU A 126 12.02 -15.18 -6.91
CA GLU A 126 10.76 -15.16 -6.18
C GLU A 126 10.33 -13.71 -5.84
N ASP A 127 11.28 -12.82 -5.54
CA ASP A 127 11.00 -11.39 -5.33
C ASP A 127 10.49 -10.74 -6.62
N LEU A 128 11.09 -11.06 -7.78
CA LEU A 128 10.59 -10.59 -9.08
C LEU A 128 9.20 -11.17 -9.39
N ARG A 129 8.97 -12.42 -9.02
CA ARG A 129 7.70 -13.11 -9.26
C ARG A 129 6.56 -12.50 -8.44
N ILE A 130 6.78 -12.13 -7.18
CA ILE A 130 5.75 -11.49 -6.35
C ILE A 130 5.47 -10.06 -6.81
N ILE A 131 6.49 -9.28 -7.22
CA ILE A 131 6.31 -7.97 -7.83
C ILE A 131 5.39 -8.09 -9.05
N LYS A 132 5.74 -8.99 -9.98
CA LYS A 132 4.94 -9.23 -11.19
C LYS A 132 3.50 -9.60 -10.88
N CYS A 133 3.27 -10.51 -9.93
CA CYS A 133 1.94 -10.91 -9.51
C CYS A 133 1.14 -9.69 -8.99
N THR A 134 1.75 -8.84 -8.18
CA THR A 134 1.11 -7.64 -7.63
C THR A 134 0.76 -6.63 -8.72
N GLU A 135 1.65 -6.42 -9.69
CA GLU A 135 1.42 -5.54 -10.84
C GLU A 135 0.29 -6.07 -11.73
N GLU A 136 0.26 -7.37 -12.01
CA GLU A 136 -0.81 -8.01 -12.79
C GLU A 136 -2.15 -7.95 -12.06
N ALA A 137 -2.17 -8.20 -10.75
CA ALA A 137 -3.38 -8.08 -9.94
C ALA A 137 -3.93 -6.64 -9.96
N LEU A 138 -3.05 -5.63 -9.87
CA LEU A 138 -3.43 -4.23 -9.97
C LEU A 138 -3.99 -3.90 -11.35
N ALA A 139 -3.31 -4.31 -12.42
CA ALA A 139 -3.76 -4.04 -13.80
C ALA A 139 -5.15 -4.67 -14.06
N ALA A 140 -5.35 -5.92 -13.63
CA ALA A 140 -6.63 -6.61 -13.75
C ALA A 140 -7.73 -5.94 -12.91
N ALA A 141 -7.41 -5.48 -11.68
CA ALA A 141 -8.33 -4.76 -10.82
C ALA A 141 -8.80 -3.44 -11.45
N ILE A 142 -7.87 -2.66 -12.04
CA ILE A 142 -8.18 -1.41 -12.76
C ILE A 142 -9.09 -1.72 -13.97
N ASP A 143 -8.81 -2.79 -14.70
CA ASP A 143 -9.57 -3.17 -15.89
C ASP A 143 -11.00 -3.60 -15.55
N VAL A 144 -11.22 -4.18 -14.38
CA VAL A 144 -12.56 -4.54 -13.87
C VAL A 144 -13.27 -3.36 -13.20
N ALA A 145 -12.57 -2.33 -12.76
CA ALA A 145 -13.15 -1.15 -12.09
C ALA A 145 -13.93 -0.25 -13.06
N LYS A 146 -14.95 -0.80 -13.72
CA LYS A 146 -15.79 -0.13 -14.73
C LYS A 146 -17.22 0.04 -14.25
N PRO A 147 -17.95 1.05 -14.74
CA PRO A 147 -19.37 1.22 -14.47
C PRO A 147 -20.16 -0.05 -14.82
N GLY A 148 -21.01 -0.49 -13.89
CA GLY A 148 -21.79 -1.72 -14.01
C GLY A 148 -21.23 -2.90 -13.22
N ASN A 149 -19.92 -2.92 -12.95
CA ASN A 149 -19.29 -3.87 -12.06
C ASN A 149 -19.44 -3.44 -10.58
N ARG A 150 -19.05 -4.30 -9.67
CA ARG A 150 -19.14 -4.08 -8.22
C ARG A 150 -17.75 -4.14 -7.59
N LEU A 151 -17.62 -3.61 -6.38
CA LEU A 151 -16.37 -3.67 -5.62
C LEU A 151 -15.92 -5.13 -5.37
N GLY A 152 -16.89 -6.05 -5.19
CA GLY A 152 -16.61 -7.47 -5.07
C GLY A 152 -15.97 -8.07 -6.32
N ASP A 153 -16.25 -7.53 -7.51
CA ASP A 153 -15.61 -7.99 -8.75
C ASP A 153 -14.13 -7.60 -8.77
N ILE A 154 -13.80 -6.39 -8.27
CA ILE A 154 -12.43 -5.93 -8.11
C ILE A 154 -11.68 -6.83 -7.14
N SER A 155 -12.23 -7.02 -5.93
CA SER A 155 -11.63 -7.86 -4.89
C SER A 155 -11.45 -9.32 -5.35
N ASN A 156 -12.46 -9.90 -6.02
CA ASN A 156 -12.36 -11.25 -6.57
C ASN A 156 -11.25 -11.36 -7.61
N THR A 157 -11.14 -10.39 -8.50
CA THR A 157 -10.09 -10.37 -9.55
C THR A 157 -8.70 -10.33 -8.94
N ILE A 158 -8.48 -9.51 -7.90
CA ILE A 158 -7.21 -9.47 -7.16
C ILE A 158 -6.90 -10.86 -6.57
N GLY A 159 -7.89 -11.46 -5.89
CA GLY A 159 -7.75 -12.77 -5.29
C GLY A 159 -7.50 -13.89 -6.30
N ASP A 160 -8.14 -13.83 -7.48
CA ASP A 160 -7.92 -14.82 -8.55
C ASP A 160 -6.48 -14.79 -9.05
N VAL A 161 -5.91 -13.62 -9.33
CA VAL A 161 -4.50 -13.49 -9.74
C VAL A 161 -3.58 -14.05 -8.67
N ALA A 162 -3.79 -13.69 -7.39
CA ALA A 162 -2.98 -14.22 -6.29
C ALA A 162 -3.02 -15.75 -6.21
N ARG A 163 -4.21 -16.34 -6.39
CA ARG A 163 -4.41 -17.81 -6.41
C ARG A 163 -3.72 -18.48 -7.58
N GLU A 164 -3.75 -17.89 -8.79
CA GLU A 164 -3.04 -18.39 -9.96
C GLU A 164 -1.51 -18.43 -9.74
N TYR A 165 -0.98 -17.45 -9.03
CA TYR A 165 0.42 -17.43 -8.63
C TYR A 165 0.72 -18.36 -7.43
N GLY A 166 -0.30 -18.85 -6.72
CA GLY A 166 -0.15 -19.69 -5.52
C GLY A 166 0.24 -18.92 -4.27
N TYR A 167 -0.01 -17.59 -4.23
CA TYR A 167 0.30 -16.76 -3.07
C TYR A 167 -0.89 -16.67 -2.09
N PRO A 168 -0.62 -16.65 -0.79
CA PRO A 168 -1.61 -16.30 0.21
C PRO A 168 -1.98 -14.81 0.10
N ILE A 169 -3.23 -14.49 0.44
CA ILE A 169 -3.77 -13.15 0.33
C ILE A 169 -3.82 -12.52 1.71
N ASN A 170 -3.37 -11.26 1.81
CA ASN A 170 -3.55 -10.47 3.01
C ASN A 170 -5.02 -10.02 3.10
N LEU A 171 -5.72 -10.44 4.16
CA LEU A 171 -7.10 -10.10 4.43
C LEU A 171 -7.26 -9.04 5.54
N GLU A 172 -6.17 -8.68 6.23
CA GLU A 172 -6.19 -7.67 7.31
C GLU A 172 -6.16 -6.25 6.75
N PHE A 173 -5.53 -6.08 5.61
CA PHE A 173 -5.41 -4.80 4.90
C PHE A 173 -6.08 -4.88 3.53
N GLY A 174 -6.42 -3.73 2.98
CA GLY A 174 -7.04 -3.62 1.68
C GLY A 174 -6.88 -2.21 1.11
N GLY A 175 -7.29 -2.02 -0.12
CA GLY A 175 -7.34 -0.71 -0.76
C GLY A 175 -8.45 0.17 -0.17
N HIS A 176 -8.41 1.43 -0.48
CA HIS A 176 -9.37 2.44 0.00
C HIS A 176 -9.58 3.54 -1.04
N GLY A 177 -10.66 4.29 -0.89
CA GLY A 177 -10.85 5.50 -1.67
C GLY A 177 -9.92 6.62 -1.20
N VAL A 178 -9.63 7.55 -2.10
CA VAL A 178 -8.91 8.80 -1.83
C VAL A 178 -9.73 10.00 -2.31
N GLY A 179 -9.39 11.18 -1.81
CA GLY A 179 -10.07 12.41 -2.18
C GLY A 179 -9.45 13.59 -1.44
N HIS A 180 -10.20 14.22 -0.55
CA HIS A 180 -9.68 15.23 0.37
C HIS A 180 -9.07 14.62 1.65
N ILE A 181 -9.21 13.32 1.82
CA ILE A 181 -8.62 12.55 2.92
C ILE A 181 -7.85 11.35 2.36
N MET A 182 -6.83 10.92 3.07
CA MET A 182 -5.99 9.79 2.67
C MET A 182 -6.77 8.48 2.64
N HIS A 183 -7.46 8.13 3.73
CA HIS A 183 -8.24 6.92 3.85
C HIS A 183 -9.74 7.22 3.78
N GLY A 184 -10.31 7.15 2.59
CA GLY A 184 -11.73 7.34 2.32
C GLY A 184 -12.45 6.05 1.95
N ASP A 185 -13.78 6.10 2.00
CA ASP A 185 -14.62 5.04 1.42
C ASP A 185 -14.46 5.00 -0.12
N PRO A 186 -14.61 3.81 -0.73
CA PRO A 186 -14.87 2.52 -0.11
C PRO A 186 -13.61 1.81 0.34
N HIS A 187 -13.73 0.90 1.33
CA HIS A 187 -12.73 -0.12 1.55
C HIS A 187 -12.82 -1.20 0.45
N VAL A 188 -11.67 -1.60 -0.11
CA VAL A 188 -11.55 -2.60 -1.18
C VAL A 188 -10.68 -3.75 -0.69
N PRO A 189 -11.28 -4.86 -0.22
CA PRO A 189 -10.53 -6.04 0.20
C PRO A 189 -9.68 -6.64 -0.92
N ASN A 190 -8.56 -7.28 -0.57
CA ASN A 190 -7.69 -7.98 -1.53
C ASN A 190 -8.27 -9.31 -2.02
N ASP A 191 -9.38 -9.79 -1.44
CA ASP A 191 -10.16 -10.93 -1.90
C ASP A 191 -11.65 -10.68 -1.64
N GLY A 192 -12.51 -11.36 -2.38
CA GLY A 192 -13.94 -11.18 -2.25
C GLY A 192 -14.74 -12.10 -3.15
N ARG A 193 -16.05 -11.90 -3.14
CA ARG A 193 -16.96 -12.63 -4.03
C ARG A 193 -17.43 -11.72 -5.16
N ALA A 194 -17.34 -12.20 -6.39
CA ALA A 194 -17.88 -11.51 -7.55
C ALA A 194 -19.35 -11.12 -7.36
N HIS A 195 -19.77 -10.03 -7.98
CA HIS A 195 -21.13 -9.47 -7.95
C HIS A 195 -21.66 -9.07 -6.58
N GLN A 196 -20.78 -8.96 -5.58
CA GLN A 196 -21.14 -8.48 -4.24
C GLN A 196 -20.66 -7.04 -3.98
N ALA A 197 -21.12 -6.47 -2.87
CA ALA A 197 -20.86 -5.11 -2.44
C ALA A 197 -21.42 -4.02 -3.38
N THR A 198 -20.97 -2.78 -3.20
CA THR A 198 -21.45 -1.59 -3.89
C THR A 198 -21.04 -1.60 -5.36
N SER A 199 -21.91 -1.14 -6.24
CA SER A 199 -21.61 -1.00 -7.68
C SER A 199 -20.61 0.13 -7.93
N CYS A 200 -19.70 -0.09 -8.88
CA CYS A 200 -18.83 0.96 -9.39
C CYS A 200 -19.68 2.03 -10.10
N ALA A 201 -19.47 3.29 -9.75
CA ALA A 201 -20.23 4.38 -10.31
C ALA A 201 -19.64 4.87 -11.63
N LYS A 202 -20.51 5.39 -12.51
CA LYS A 202 -20.11 6.10 -13.70
C LYS A 202 -19.73 7.53 -13.32
N ALA A 203 -18.55 7.99 -13.71
CA ALA A 203 -18.17 9.38 -13.52
C ALA A 203 -19.25 10.31 -14.12
N GLY A 204 -19.79 11.23 -13.31
CA GLY A 204 -20.77 12.22 -13.74
C GLY A 204 -22.25 11.87 -13.59
N HIS A 205 -22.62 10.72 -13.06
CA HIS A 205 -24.01 10.41 -12.74
C HIS A 205 -24.25 10.35 -11.21
N ARG A 206 -25.08 11.26 -10.73
CA ARG A 206 -25.68 11.17 -9.38
C ARG A 206 -26.70 10.02 -9.35
N HIS A 207 -26.25 8.80 -9.25
CA HIS A 207 -27.13 7.73 -8.81
C HIS A 207 -26.98 7.60 -7.30
N ARG A 208 -28.09 7.80 -6.58
CA ARG A 208 -28.23 7.41 -5.18
C ARG A 208 -27.82 5.95 -5.09
N THR A 209 -26.65 5.71 -4.56
CA THR A 209 -26.26 4.37 -4.13
C THR A 209 -27.12 4.03 -2.95
N VAL A 210 -28.09 3.14 -3.15
CA VAL A 210 -28.83 2.52 -2.05
C VAL A 210 -27.81 1.66 -1.34
N VAL A 211 -27.39 2.11 -0.17
CA VAL A 211 -26.63 1.29 0.76
C VAL A 211 -27.57 0.20 1.23
N PRO A 212 -27.31 -1.11 0.97
CA PRO A 212 -28.07 -2.15 1.66
C PRO A 212 -27.77 -2.00 3.15
N GLN A 213 -28.83 -1.83 3.94
CA GLN A 213 -28.73 -1.89 5.38
C GLN A 213 -28.08 -3.21 5.79
N ASP A 214 -27.03 -3.08 6.53
CA ASP A 214 -26.40 -3.91 7.54
C ASP A 214 -26.99 -5.31 7.75
N HIS A 215 -26.33 -6.30 7.19
CA HIS A 215 -26.41 -7.70 7.66
C HIS A 215 -25.26 -8.01 8.65
N ARG A 216 -25.01 -7.10 9.60
CA ARG A 216 -24.05 -7.34 10.70
C ARG A 216 -24.58 -8.26 11.80
N ARG A 217 -25.67 -8.98 11.59
CA ARG A 217 -26.32 -9.73 12.68
C ARG A 217 -25.99 -11.23 12.73
N ASP A 218 -25.27 -11.81 11.76
CA ASP A 218 -25.14 -13.25 11.71
C ASP A 218 -23.70 -13.80 11.65
N LEU A 219 -22.70 -13.05 12.12
CA LEU A 219 -21.37 -13.61 12.38
C LEU A 219 -21.06 -13.52 13.88
N PRO A 220 -21.01 -14.65 14.59
CA PRO A 220 -20.57 -14.64 15.98
C PRO A 220 -19.08 -14.31 16.01
N GLY A 221 -18.70 -13.15 16.60
CA GLY A 221 -17.34 -12.83 16.97
C GLY A 221 -16.63 -11.76 16.15
N SER A 222 -17.31 -10.91 15.38
CA SER A 222 -16.68 -9.76 14.70
C SER A 222 -16.71 -8.49 15.55
N GLU A 223 -16.21 -8.54 16.77
CA GLU A 223 -15.63 -7.35 17.38
C GLU A 223 -14.21 -7.24 16.86
N GLY A 224 -13.95 -6.23 16.01
CA GLY A 224 -12.64 -5.96 15.39
C GLY A 224 -11.60 -5.51 16.40
N ARG A 225 -11.25 -6.38 17.34
CA ARG A 225 -10.03 -6.32 18.14
C ARG A 225 -9.07 -7.35 17.60
N LEU A 226 -7.98 -6.86 16.98
CA LEU A 226 -6.78 -7.68 16.81
C LEU A 226 -6.50 -8.38 18.14
N ASP A 227 -6.42 -9.72 18.11
CA ASP A 227 -6.07 -10.50 19.28
C ASP A 227 -4.81 -9.91 19.96
N PRO A 228 -4.90 -9.49 21.24
CA PRO A 228 -3.75 -8.95 21.95
C PRO A 228 -2.54 -9.91 22.00
N ALA A 229 -2.74 -11.21 21.72
CA ALA A 229 -1.68 -12.18 21.58
C ALA A 229 -0.96 -12.06 20.23
N CYS A 230 -1.62 -11.62 19.17
CA CYS A 230 -1.00 -11.36 17.88
C CYS A 230 -0.17 -10.07 17.94
N LEU A 231 -0.72 -9.00 18.52
CA LEU A 231 0.01 -7.77 18.81
C LEU A 231 1.19 -7.99 19.76
N ARG A 232 1.04 -8.87 20.76
CA ARG A 232 2.14 -9.25 21.67
C ARG A 232 3.22 -10.09 20.99
N ARG A 233 2.92 -10.85 19.95
CA ARG A 233 3.94 -11.56 19.14
C ARG A 233 4.69 -10.61 18.22
N LEU A 234 4.03 -9.62 17.65
CA LEU A 234 4.67 -8.55 16.86
C LEU A 234 5.50 -7.61 17.73
N ALA A 235 4.99 -7.24 18.93
CA ALA A 235 5.70 -6.38 19.89
C ALA A 235 6.78 -7.09 20.72
N ARG A 236 6.79 -8.43 20.78
CA ARG A 236 7.80 -9.22 21.52
C ARG A 236 9.00 -9.68 20.71
N ARG A 237 9.11 -9.29 19.44
CA ARG A 237 10.42 -9.31 18.79
C ARG A 237 11.15 -8.04 19.20
N PRO A 238 12.09 -8.13 20.19
CA PRO A 238 12.86 -6.95 20.54
C PRO A 238 13.66 -6.54 19.33
N LEU A 239 13.61 -5.24 19.00
CA LEU A 239 14.66 -4.57 18.25
C LEU A 239 15.97 -4.82 19.03
N ARG A 240 16.59 -5.97 18.80
CA ARG A 240 17.95 -6.20 19.26
C ARG A 240 18.85 -5.39 18.33
N ALA A 241 19.24 -4.22 18.82
CA ALA A 241 20.47 -3.58 18.37
C ALA A 241 21.58 -4.63 18.43
N HIS A 242 21.89 -5.23 17.29
CA HIS A 242 23.07 -6.07 17.17
C HIS A 242 24.29 -5.20 16.91
N HIS A 243 24.83 -4.64 18.00
CA HIS A 243 26.26 -4.53 18.12
C HIS A 243 26.80 -5.95 18.37
N ARG A 244 27.31 -6.59 17.34
CA ARG A 244 28.43 -7.54 17.44
C ARG A 244 29.10 -7.78 16.12
N HIS A 245 30.42 -7.68 16.18
CA HIS A 245 31.42 -7.90 15.16
C HIS A 245 31.41 -9.31 14.55
N HIS A 246 31.71 -9.33 13.25
CA HIS A 246 32.49 -10.31 12.48
C HIS A 246 32.25 -11.81 12.65
N ARG A 247 32.01 -12.37 11.51
CA ARG A 247 32.36 -13.66 10.90
C ARG A 247 31.22 -14.66 10.77
N GLU A 248 31.28 -15.26 9.58
CA GLU A 248 30.59 -16.46 9.13
C GLU A 248 29.18 -16.26 8.58
N ARG A 249 29.05 -16.58 7.28
CA ARG A 249 27.75 -16.74 6.63
C ARG A 249 26.95 -17.76 7.42
N PRO A 250 25.77 -17.41 7.94
CA PRO A 250 24.86 -18.44 8.39
C PRO A 250 24.24 -19.09 7.14
N ASP A 251 24.23 -20.40 7.19
CA ASP A 251 23.49 -21.26 6.29
C ASP A 251 22.08 -20.73 6.04
N ARG A 252 21.61 -20.91 4.80
CA ARG A 252 20.24 -20.63 4.37
C ARG A 252 19.26 -21.29 5.33
N LEU A 253 18.83 -20.55 6.33
CA LEU A 253 17.65 -20.87 7.11
C LEU A 253 16.46 -20.84 6.15
N HIS A 254 15.81 -21.98 5.99
CA HIS A 254 14.55 -22.10 5.27
C HIS A 254 13.61 -20.96 5.65
N ARG A 255 13.40 -20.03 4.73
CA ARG A 255 12.37 -19.01 4.82
C ARG A 255 11.01 -19.71 4.74
N SER A 256 10.44 -20.08 5.88
CA SER A 256 9.07 -20.59 5.99
C SER A 256 8.02 -19.46 6.01
N HIS A 257 8.35 -18.28 5.53
CA HIS A 257 7.43 -17.15 5.43
C HIS A 257 6.99 -17.02 3.99
N GLN A 258 5.80 -17.53 3.70
CA GLN A 258 5.14 -17.27 2.42
C GLN A 258 4.83 -15.77 2.34
N PRO A 259 5.21 -15.08 1.26
CA PRO A 259 4.89 -13.68 1.06
C PRO A 259 3.38 -13.48 0.96
N LEU A 260 2.88 -12.43 1.61
CA LEU A 260 1.48 -12.04 1.55
C LEU A 260 1.30 -10.98 0.47
N ILE A 261 0.34 -11.20 -0.44
CA ILE A 261 0.02 -10.21 -1.46
C ILE A 261 -1.01 -9.21 -0.94
N GLY A 262 -0.66 -7.94 -1.02
CA GLY A 262 -1.59 -6.82 -0.92
C GLY A 262 -1.43 -5.90 -2.13
N VAL A 263 -2.53 -5.60 -2.82
CA VAL A 263 -2.53 -4.68 -3.96
C VAL A 263 -2.80 -3.26 -3.44
N TRP A 264 -1.77 -2.43 -3.47
CA TRP A 264 -1.77 -1.08 -2.90
C TRP A 264 -1.65 -0.01 -3.98
N ARG A 265 -2.60 0.07 -4.88
CA ARG A 265 -2.62 1.19 -5.81
C ARG A 265 -4.04 1.55 -6.19
N MET A 266 -4.56 2.64 -5.65
CA MET A 266 -5.68 3.34 -6.25
C MET A 266 -5.12 4.60 -6.91
N VAL A 267 -4.87 4.51 -8.19
CA VAL A 267 -4.54 5.68 -8.99
C VAL A 267 -5.84 6.44 -9.22
N GLY A 268 -5.91 7.67 -8.72
CA GLY A 268 -6.83 8.64 -9.29
C GLY A 268 -6.43 8.84 -10.75
N ALA A 269 -7.13 8.16 -11.65
CA ALA A 269 -6.95 8.33 -13.09
C ALA A 269 -7.75 9.55 -13.59
#